data_e93eafcd4afd5322b2c79e1e90ce0239
#
_entry.id   e93eafcd4afd5322b2c79e1e90ce0239
#
_cell.length_a   1.000
_cell.length_b   1.000
_cell.length_c   1.000
_cell.angle_alpha   90.00
_cell.angle_beta   90.00
_cell.angle_gamma   90.00
#
_symmetry.space_group_name_H-M   'P 1'
#
loop_
_entity.id
_entity.type
_entity.pdbx_description
1 polymer ?
#
loop_
_entity_poly.entity_id
_entity_poly.type
_entity_poly.pdbx_seq_one_letter_code
_entity_poly.pdbx_strand_id
1 'polypeptide(L)'
;MLLGTLTTRAQNSIDQVLKSIETNNKSLQANTKMTDAQKLEAQTGKFLANPSVEWEQMWGNRNNPGSEYTLTVKQSLDFPTTYSNKNKLANLKANTIGFQSAAYRQQLLLNAKQTCIEIIYLRKQKSLLDERLANAETMFALYKKRFESGDANQLELNKIQLELLNAQNQSRLNKAALTAAEEQLRNLNGGNPITFDATNYPAGEELINFDQLQAAFMEADPNLKSLTGDQEIANREVKLSRSLTLPKFDVGYKRNAASDHVASNGFMVGVSIPLFENKNTVKKAKAQAEFATASLEDNRLNLKTNLQQLYQQAEALQISRADYAKVLEQQRNIELLNKALNAGQLSVIDYFTELSTIYDSHQSYLDVEKEYHSILAQLYQYKL
;
A
#
# COMPACT_ATOMS: atom_id res chain seq x y z
N MET A 1 -17.87 32.73 -40.07
CA MET A 1 -18.16 32.49 -38.63
C MET A 1 -17.45 31.22 -38.23
N LEU A 2 -16.19 31.33 -37.78
CA LEU A 2 -15.39 30.20 -37.34
C LEU A 2 -15.55 30.07 -35.82
N LEU A 3 -16.29 29.08 -35.37
CA LEU A 3 -16.31 28.69 -33.97
C LEU A 3 -14.99 28.00 -33.63
N GLY A 4 -14.10 28.73 -32.96
CA GLY A 4 -12.94 28.15 -32.32
C GLY A 4 -13.40 27.30 -31.12
N THR A 5 -13.31 26.00 -31.23
CA THR A 5 -13.42 25.09 -30.08
C THR A 5 -12.21 25.30 -29.18
N LEU A 6 -12.41 26.05 -28.12
CA LEU A 6 -11.50 26.06 -26.96
C LEU A 6 -11.51 24.66 -26.36
N THR A 7 -10.56 23.82 -26.76
CA THR A 7 -10.24 22.61 -26.03
C THR A 7 -9.66 23.03 -24.67
N THR A 8 -10.51 23.15 -23.66
CA THR A 8 -10.07 23.14 -22.27
C THR A 8 -9.35 21.82 -22.07
N ARG A 9 -8.01 21.84 -22.04
CA ARG A 9 -7.23 20.70 -21.56
C ARG A 9 -7.68 20.46 -20.12
N ALA A 10 -8.49 19.43 -19.94
CA ALA A 10 -8.87 18.97 -18.62
C ALA A 10 -7.56 18.63 -17.91
N GLN A 11 -7.24 19.39 -16.87
CA GLN A 11 -6.11 19.11 -15.98
C GLN A 11 -6.37 17.71 -15.39
N ASN A 12 -5.52 16.73 -15.69
CA ASN A 12 -5.70 15.38 -15.19
C ASN A 12 -5.65 15.41 -13.64
N SER A 13 -6.76 15.07 -13.02
CA SER A 13 -6.85 15.01 -11.57
C SER A 13 -6.04 13.83 -11.01
N ILE A 14 -5.69 13.89 -9.73
CA ILE A 14 -5.04 12.77 -9.04
C ILE A 14 -5.88 11.50 -9.21
N ASP A 15 -7.20 11.58 -9.12
CA ASP A 15 -8.09 10.41 -9.26
C ASP A 15 -7.99 9.75 -10.64
N GLN A 16 -7.83 10.54 -11.71
CA GLN A 16 -7.59 10.00 -13.05
C GLN A 16 -6.26 9.28 -13.15
N VAL A 17 -5.22 9.83 -12.52
CA VAL A 17 -3.90 9.20 -12.43
C VAL A 17 -3.98 7.88 -11.66
N LEU A 18 -4.63 7.86 -10.50
CA LEU A 18 -4.81 6.66 -9.69
C LEU A 18 -5.55 5.56 -10.46
N LYS A 19 -6.61 5.91 -11.19
CA LYS A 19 -7.37 4.98 -12.03
C LYS A 19 -6.53 4.40 -13.17
N SER A 20 -5.68 5.23 -13.79
CA SER A 20 -4.73 4.77 -14.81
C SER A 20 -3.72 3.77 -14.24
N ILE A 21 -3.15 4.09 -13.07
CA ILE A 21 -2.19 3.24 -12.37
C ILE A 21 -2.85 1.92 -11.96
N GLU A 22 -4.06 1.96 -11.42
CA GLU A 22 -4.81 0.75 -11.05
C GLU A 22 -4.96 -0.24 -12.22
N THR A 23 -5.16 0.29 -13.42
CA THR A 23 -5.32 -0.52 -14.63
C THR A 23 -3.99 -1.05 -15.16
N ASN A 24 -2.94 -0.22 -15.13
CA ASN A 24 -1.69 -0.48 -15.86
C ASN A 24 -0.57 -1.05 -14.99
N ASN A 25 -0.65 -0.91 -13.66
CA ASN A 25 0.41 -1.29 -12.76
C ASN A 25 0.70 -2.80 -12.80
N LYS A 26 1.95 -3.15 -13.11
CA LYS A 26 2.39 -4.56 -13.26
C LYS A 26 2.36 -5.32 -11.95
N SER A 27 2.66 -4.65 -10.83
CA SER A 27 2.64 -5.29 -9.51
C SER A 27 1.21 -5.60 -9.06
N LEU A 28 0.22 -4.74 -9.37
CA LEU A 28 -1.20 -5.05 -9.13
C LEU A 28 -1.67 -6.22 -9.98
N GLN A 29 -1.29 -6.27 -11.26
CA GLN A 29 -1.62 -7.39 -12.14
C GLN A 29 -1.01 -8.71 -11.62
N ALA A 30 0.25 -8.68 -11.17
CA ALA A 30 0.91 -9.83 -10.57
C ALA A 30 0.23 -10.24 -9.24
N ASN A 31 -0.10 -9.28 -8.38
CA ASN A 31 -0.82 -9.52 -7.12
C ASN A 31 -2.20 -10.15 -7.37
N THR A 32 -2.93 -9.73 -8.39
CA THR A 32 -4.22 -10.34 -8.77
C THR A 32 -4.02 -11.83 -9.13
N LYS A 33 -3.02 -12.17 -9.96
CA LYS A 33 -2.72 -13.56 -10.31
C LYS A 33 -2.29 -14.40 -9.10
N MET A 34 -1.49 -13.82 -8.22
CA MET A 34 -1.09 -14.48 -6.97
C MET A 34 -2.30 -14.71 -6.05
N THR A 35 -3.18 -13.72 -5.93
CA THR A 35 -4.44 -13.81 -5.18
C THR A 35 -5.33 -14.94 -5.71
N ASP A 36 -5.48 -15.06 -7.02
CA ASP A 36 -6.26 -16.12 -7.65
C ASP A 36 -5.65 -17.51 -7.35
N ALA A 37 -4.33 -17.65 -7.45
CA ALA A 37 -3.62 -18.89 -7.11
C ALA A 37 -3.80 -19.26 -5.63
N GLN A 38 -3.63 -18.31 -4.71
CA GLN A 38 -3.80 -18.54 -3.27
C GLN A 38 -5.24 -18.88 -2.89
N LYS A 39 -6.24 -18.26 -3.54
CA LYS A 39 -7.66 -18.62 -3.35
C LYS A 39 -7.95 -20.05 -3.80
N LEU A 40 -7.37 -20.48 -4.92
CA LEU A 40 -7.47 -21.87 -5.38
C LEU A 40 -6.76 -22.82 -4.41
N GLU A 41 -5.57 -22.47 -3.93
CA GLU A 41 -4.85 -23.25 -2.91
C GLU A 41 -5.68 -23.40 -1.62
N ALA A 42 -6.30 -22.31 -1.14
CA ALA A 42 -7.18 -22.36 0.02
C ALA A 42 -8.37 -23.32 -0.17
N GLN A 43 -8.79 -23.59 -1.42
CA GLN A 43 -9.85 -24.53 -1.75
C GLN A 43 -9.36 -25.98 -1.91
N THR A 44 -8.06 -26.24 -1.88
CA THR A 44 -7.52 -27.60 -1.88
C THR A 44 -7.72 -28.28 -0.52
N GLY A 45 -7.63 -29.59 -0.46
CA GLY A 45 -7.67 -30.34 0.81
C GLY A 45 -9.04 -30.39 1.52
N LYS A 46 -10.08 -29.77 0.99
CA LYS A 46 -11.45 -29.85 1.54
C LYS A 46 -12.26 -31.04 1.00
N PHE A 47 -11.74 -31.73 0.01
CA PHE A 47 -12.39 -32.84 -0.66
C PHE A 47 -12.16 -34.17 0.07
N LEU A 48 -12.88 -35.21 -0.38
CA LEU A 48 -12.66 -36.58 0.06
C LEU A 48 -11.24 -37.05 -0.32
N ALA A 49 -10.67 -37.93 0.49
CA ALA A 49 -9.48 -38.68 0.10
C ALA A 49 -9.76 -39.48 -1.18
N ASN A 50 -8.72 -39.71 -1.98
CA ASN A 50 -8.89 -40.56 -3.17
C ASN A 50 -9.21 -41.99 -2.77
N PRO A 51 -10.06 -42.71 -3.54
CA PRO A 51 -10.22 -44.14 -3.36
C PRO A 51 -8.89 -44.84 -3.64
N SER A 52 -8.57 -45.85 -2.84
CA SER A 52 -7.45 -46.78 -3.10
C SER A 52 -7.92 -48.06 -3.70
N VAL A 53 -7.12 -48.59 -4.63
CA VAL A 53 -7.30 -49.91 -5.23
C VAL A 53 -6.04 -50.70 -4.92
N GLU A 54 -6.19 -51.77 -4.20
CA GLU A 54 -5.09 -52.65 -3.77
C GLU A 54 -5.29 -54.01 -4.41
N TRP A 55 -4.22 -54.54 -5.04
CA TRP A 55 -4.18 -55.87 -5.57
C TRP A 55 -3.08 -56.65 -4.84
N GLU A 56 -3.47 -57.72 -4.17
CA GLU A 56 -2.56 -58.63 -3.50
C GLU A 56 -2.55 -59.97 -4.23
N GLN A 57 -1.37 -60.52 -4.51
CA GLN A 57 -1.18 -61.86 -5.06
C GLN A 57 -0.34 -62.67 -4.08
N MET A 58 -0.87 -63.78 -3.64
CA MET A 58 -0.15 -64.73 -2.77
C MET A 58 0.08 -66.00 -3.53
N TRP A 59 1.29 -66.55 -3.42
CA TRP A 59 1.67 -67.82 -4.00
C TRP A 59 1.87 -68.84 -2.89
N GLY A 60 1.27 -70.02 -3.09
CA GLY A 60 1.43 -71.13 -2.17
C GLY A 60 2.86 -71.67 -2.11
N ASN A 61 3.14 -72.49 -1.12
CA ASN A 61 4.43 -73.16 -0.96
C ASN A 61 4.29 -74.70 -1.19
N ARG A 62 5.38 -75.42 -1.03
CA ARG A 62 5.44 -76.87 -1.27
C ARG A 62 4.43 -77.71 -0.46
N ASN A 63 3.98 -77.21 0.71
CA ASN A 63 3.01 -77.89 1.60
C ASN A 63 1.57 -77.43 1.42
N ASN A 64 1.39 -76.27 0.78
CA ASN A 64 0.09 -75.68 0.44
C ASN A 64 0.16 -75.07 -0.96
N PRO A 65 0.09 -75.92 -2.02
CA PRO A 65 0.16 -75.45 -3.40
C PRO A 65 -1.12 -74.76 -3.77
N GLY A 66 -0.99 -73.52 -4.29
CA GLY A 66 -2.12 -72.73 -4.75
C GLY A 66 -1.72 -71.25 -4.87
N SER A 67 -2.54 -70.47 -5.49
CA SER A 67 -2.38 -69.03 -5.53
C SER A 67 -3.70 -68.38 -5.19
N GLU A 68 -3.65 -67.26 -4.46
CA GLU A 68 -4.79 -66.45 -4.12
C GLU A 68 -4.54 -65.00 -4.58
N TYR A 69 -5.56 -64.36 -5.07
CA TYR A 69 -5.50 -62.92 -5.26
C TYR A 69 -6.66 -62.22 -4.51
N THR A 70 -6.35 -61.05 -4.01
CA THR A 70 -7.31 -60.18 -3.35
C THR A 70 -7.34 -58.83 -4.07
N LEU A 71 -8.48 -58.42 -4.52
CA LEU A 71 -8.75 -57.05 -5.00
C LEU A 71 -9.55 -56.31 -3.92
N THR A 72 -9.00 -55.22 -3.41
CA THR A 72 -9.67 -54.34 -2.46
C THR A 72 -9.83 -52.94 -3.04
N VAL A 73 -11.05 -52.44 -3.09
CA VAL A 73 -11.35 -51.01 -3.39
C VAL A 73 -11.87 -50.37 -2.10
N LYS A 74 -11.16 -49.34 -1.62
CA LYS A 74 -11.45 -48.71 -0.33
C LYS A 74 -11.53 -47.20 -0.46
N GLN A 75 -12.52 -46.58 0.21
CA GLN A 75 -12.69 -45.15 0.38
C GLN A 75 -12.61 -44.81 1.87
N SER A 76 -11.64 -43.94 2.22
CA SER A 76 -11.53 -43.37 3.56
C SER A 76 -12.36 -42.09 3.68
N LEU A 77 -13.08 -41.95 4.78
CA LEU A 77 -13.97 -40.83 5.08
C LEU A 77 -13.63 -40.27 6.45
N ASP A 78 -13.32 -38.97 6.52
CA ASP A 78 -13.29 -38.27 7.77
C ASP A 78 -14.70 -38.17 8.38
N PHE A 79 -14.78 -37.88 9.67
CA PHE A 79 -16.07 -37.62 10.29
C PHE A 79 -16.79 -36.44 9.60
N PRO A 80 -18.11 -36.48 9.36
CA PRO A 80 -18.82 -35.48 8.52
C PRO A 80 -18.59 -34.02 8.93
N THR A 81 -18.44 -33.74 10.25
CA THR A 81 -18.17 -32.38 10.74
C THR A 81 -16.81 -31.84 10.29
N THR A 82 -15.84 -32.74 9.98
CA THR A 82 -14.51 -32.36 9.48
C THR A 82 -14.61 -31.70 8.11
N TYR A 83 -15.40 -32.24 7.19
CA TYR A 83 -15.62 -31.64 5.87
C TYR A 83 -16.30 -30.28 5.96
N SER A 84 -17.30 -30.12 6.84
CA SER A 84 -17.95 -28.84 7.10
C SER A 84 -16.95 -27.80 7.62
N ASN A 85 -16.07 -28.20 8.57
CA ASN A 85 -15.04 -27.31 9.11
C ASN A 85 -13.97 -26.97 8.07
N LYS A 86 -13.52 -27.95 7.26
CA LYS A 86 -12.58 -27.71 6.14
C LYS A 86 -13.14 -26.71 5.14
N ASN A 87 -14.42 -26.88 4.73
CA ASN A 87 -15.06 -25.97 3.78
C ASN A 87 -15.21 -24.54 4.32
N LYS A 88 -15.64 -24.41 5.59
CA LYS A 88 -15.75 -23.08 6.24
C LYS A 88 -14.38 -22.42 6.37
N LEU A 89 -13.35 -23.18 6.73
CA LEU A 89 -11.98 -22.67 6.81
C LEU A 89 -11.46 -22.21 5.45
N ALA A 90 -11.70 -23.01 4.40
CA ALA A 90 -11.31 -22.66 3.03
C ALA A 90 -11.94 -21.33 2.55
N ASN A 91 -13.22 -21.14 2.85
CA ASN A 91 -13.94 -19.91 2.51
C ASN A 91 -13.41 -18.70 3.31
N LEU A 92 -13.13 -18.86 4.61
CA LEU A 92 -12.51 -17.79 5.42
C LEU A 92 -11.14 -17.41 4.88
N LYS A 93 -10.29 -18.41 4.57
CA LYS A 93 -8.96 -18.17 3.96
C LYS A 93 -9.08 -17.41 2.62
N ALA A 94 -9.98 -17.83 1.74
CA ALA A 94 -10.20 -17.16 0.46
C ALA A 94 -10.67 -15.71 0.61
N ASN A 95 -11.54 -15.42 1.60
CA ASN A 95 -11.99 -14.05 1.88
C ASN A 95 -10.85 -13.19 2.45
N THR A 96 -10.09 -13.72 3.40
CA THR A 96 -8.94 -13.03 4.01
C THR A 96 -7.86 -12.70 2.97
N ILE A 97 -7.55 -13.61 2.06
CA ILE A 97 -6.67 -13.38 0.91
C ILE A 97 -7.20 -12.21 0.05
N GLY A 98 -8.51 -12.10 -0.12
CA GLY A 98 -9.13 -10.95 -0.81
C GLY A 98 -8.86 -9.63 -0.09
N PHE A 99 -8.96 -9.58 1.24
CA PHE A 99 -8.64 -8.39 2.03
C PHE A 99 -7.15 -8.03 1.99
N GLN A 100 -6.26 -9.03 2.00
CA GLN A 100 -4.81 -8.81 1.83
C GLN A 100 -4.49 -8.18 0.48
N SER A 101 -5.13 -8.66 -0.58
CA SER A 101 -4.99 -8.07 -1.91
C SER A 101 -5.52 -6.63 -1.99
N ALA A 102 -6.65 -6.36 -1.33
CA ALA A 102 -7.20 -5.00 -1.22
C ALA A 102 -6.27 -4.07 -0.42
N ALA A 103 -5.65 -4.55 0.65
CA ALA A 103 -4.67 -3.78 1.43
C ALA A 103 -3.42 -3.45 0.60
N TYR A 104 -2.93 -4.40 -0.19
CA TYR A 104 -1.82 -4.17 -1.11
C TYR A 104 -2.17 -3.11 -2.17
N ARG A 105 -3.37 -3.19 -2.77
CA ARG A 105 -3.88 -2.19 -3.70
C ARG A 105 -3.94 -0.81 -3.07
N GLN A 106 -4.53 -0.70 -1.88
CA GLN A 106 -4.65 0.55 -1.13
C GLN A 106 -3.29 1.19 -0.88
N GLN A 107 -2.31 0.42 -0.41
CA GLN A 107 -0.96 0.91 -0.15
C GLN A 107 -0.27 1.41 -1.43
N LEU A 108 -0.44 0.72 -2.54
CA LEU A 108 0.13 1.14 -3.83
C LEU A 108 -0.52 2.43 -4.34
N LEU A 109 -1.84 2.56 -4.22
CA LEU A 109 -2.56 3.78 -4.62
C LEU A 109 -2.23 4.95 -3.69
N LEU A 110 -2.02 4.72 -2.39
CA LEU A 110 -1.53 5.72 -1.46
C LEU A 110 -0.14 6.23 -1.89
N ASN A 111 0.79 5.34 -2.21
CA ASN A 111 2.11 5.71 -2.73
C ASN A 111 2.00 6.55 -4.02
N ALA A 112 1.11 6.17 -4.93
CA ALA A 112 0.85 6.93 -6.15
C ALA A 112 0.28 8.33 -5.86
N LYS A 113 -0.67 8.45 -4.92
CA LYS A 113 -1.24 9.73 -4.46
C LYS A 113 -0.16 10.61 -3.84
N GLN A 114 0.71 10.06 -3.00
CA GLN A 114 1.84 10.77 -2.41
C GLN A 114 2.84 11.23 -3.47
N THR A 115 3.12 10.42 -4.50
CA THR A 115 3.96 10.84 -5.64
C THR A 115 3.34 12.01 -6.40
N CYS A 116 2.02 12.03 -6.60
CA CYS A 116 1.33 13.16 -7.21
C CYS A 116 1.43 14.43 -6.35
N ILE A 117 1.28 14.30 -5.02
CA ILE A 117 1.44 15.41 -4.07
C ILE A 117 2.87 15.98 -4.14
N GLU A 118 3.88 15.11 -4.20
CA GLU A 118 5.28 15.50 -4.36
C GLU A 118 5.54 16.26 -5.68
N ILE A 119 4.97 15.80 -6.79
CA ILE A 119 5.09 16.48 -8.09
C ILE A 119 4.47 17.88 -8.03
N ILE A 120 3.31 18.05 -7.41
CA ILE A 120 2.69 19.37 -7.21
C ILE A 120 3.61 20.28 -6.39
N TYR A 121 4.14 19.78 -5.29
CA TYR A 121 5.09 20.49 -4.46
C TYR A 121 6.31 20.96 -5.25
N LEU A 122 6.97 20.05 -5.98
CA LEU A 122 8.17 20.35 -6.75
C LEU A 122 7.90 21.37 -7.89
N ARG A 123 6.70 21.40 -8.43
CA ARG A 123 6.30 22.42 -9.43
C ARG A 123 6.07 23.77 -8.79
N LYS A 124 5.43 23.84 -7.61
CA LYS A 124 5.31 25.08 -6.87
C LYS A 124 6.68 25.61 -6.44
N GLN A 125 7.54 24.72 -5.93
CA GLN A 125 8.92 25.06 -5.58
C GLN A 125 9.71 25.54 -6.79
N LYS A 126 9.53 24.90 -7.96
CA LYS A 126 10.16 25.36 -9.21
C LYS A 126 9.78 26.81 -9.52
N SER A 127 8.51 27.18 -9.37
CA SER A 127 8.07 28.56 -9.62
C SER A 127 8.77 29.55 -8.69
N LEU A 128 8.89 29.24 -7.40
CA LEU A 128 9.63 30.05 -6.42
C LEU A 128 11.11 30.15 -6.77
N LEU A 129 11.74 29.05 -7.16
CA LEU A 129 13.17 29.01 -7.51
C LEU A 129 13.46 29.68 -8.84
N ASP A 130 12.57 29.63 -9.82
CA ASP A 130 12.70 30.38 -11.08
C ASP A 130 12.66 31.88 -10.83
N GLU A 131 11.78 32.37 -9.94
CA GLU A 131 11.72 33.78 -9.53
C GLU A 131 13.01 34.20 -8.80
N ARG A 132 13.48 33.37 -7.85
CA ARG A 132 14.75 33.62 -7.12
C ARG A 132 15.95 33.69 -8.06
N LEU A 133 16.03 32.77 -9.03
CA LEU A 133 17.09 32.73 -10.03
C LEU A 133 17.07 33.98 -10.91
N ALA A 134 15.91 34.35 -11.45
CA ALA A 134 15.77 35.54 -12.29
C ALA A 134 16.16 36.84 -11.54
N ASN A 135 15.78 36.94 -10.26
CA ASN A 135 16.18 38.06 -9.41
C ASN A 135 17.71 38.07 -9.17
N ALA A 136 18.31 36.93 -8.86
CA ALA A 136 19.76 36.80 -8.65
C ALA A 136 20.56 37.12 -9.93
N GLU A 137 20.10 36.69 -11.11
CA GLU A 137 20.71 37.03 -12.42
C GLU A 137 20.67 38.52 -12.68
N THR A 138 19.53 39.16 -12.45
CA THR A 138 19.33 40.60 -12.62
C THR A 138 20.26 41.38 -11.70
N MET A 139 20.35 41.01 -10.44
CA MET A 139 21.22 41.65 -9.46
C MET A 139 22.70 41.48 -9.80
N PHE A 140 23.10 40.28 -10.23
CA PHE A 140 24.48 40.02 -10.65
C PHE A 140 24.88 40.88 -11.86
N ALA A 141 24.03 40.97 -12.87
CA ALA A 141 24.28 41.79 -14.02
C ALA A 141 24.38 43.29 -13.68
N LEU A 142 23.53 43.77 -12.77
CA LEU A 142 23.55 45.16 -12.28
C LEU A 142 24.86 45.46 -11.52
N TYR A 143 25.19 44.63 -10.52
CA TYR A 143 26.37 44.90 -9.66
C TYR A 143 27.70 44.64 -10.37
N LYS A 144 27.74 43.77 -11.37
CA LYS A 144 28.92 43.65 -12.24
C LYS A 144 29.23 44.98 -12.96
N LYS A 145 28.21 45.66 -13.51
CA LYS A 145 28.35 46.98 -14.16
C LYS A 145 28.76 48.05 -13.14
N ARG A 146 28.17 48.07 -11.92
CA ARG A 146 28.53 49.02 -10.84
C ARG A 146 29.96 48.82 -10.36
N PHE A 147 30.42 47.57 -10.30
CA PHE A 147 31.83 47.27 -9.95
C PHE A 147 32.77 47.75 -11.04
N GLU A 148 32.46 47.56 -12.32
CA GLU A 148 33.23 48.04 -13.45
C GLU A 148 33.32 49.60 -13.52
N SER A 149 32.26 50.29 -13.05
CA SER A 149 32.25 51.77 -12.89
C SER A 149 32.84 52.31 -11.60
N GLY A 150 33.23 51.43 -10.66
CA GLY A 150 33.75 51.82 -9.36
C GLY A 150 32.66 52.15 -8.29
N ASP A 151 31.39 51.91 -8.60
CA ASP A 151 30.23 52.22 -7.76
C ASP A 151 29.82 51.06 -6.80
N ALA A 152 30.52 49.94 -6.87
CA ALA A 152 30.34 48.78 -5.98
C ALA A 152 31.72 48.20 -5.59
N ASN A 153 31.76 47.58 -4.42
CA ASN A 153 33.00 46.94 -3.96
C ASN A 153 33.02 45.42 -4.28
N GLN A 154 34.23 44.81 -4.15
CA GLN A 154 34.43 43.38 -4.46
C GLN A 154 33.62 42.45 -3.55
N LEU A 155 33.39 42.81 -2.28
CA LEU A 155 32.63 41.98 -1.33
C LEU A 155 31.14 41.90 -1.73
N GLU A 156 30.58 43.02 -2.18
CA GLU A 156 29.21 43.07 -2.68
C GLU A 156 29.05 42.19 -3.92
N LEU A 157 29.94 42.30 -4.91
CA LEU A 157 29.92 41.47 -6.09
C LEU A 157 30.06 39.99 -5.77
N ASN A 158 31.00 39.64 -4.89
CA ASN A 158 31.20 38.23 -4.46
C ASN A 158 29.93 37.66 -3.77
N LYS A 159 29.27 38.45 -2.91
CA LYS A 159 28.03 38.02 -2.24
C LYS A 159 26.93 37.73 -3.22
N ILE A 160 26.73 38.60 -4.22
CA ILE A 160 25.71 38.42 -5.26
C ILE A 160 26.04 37.21 -6.15
N GLN A 161 27.34 37.01 -6.45
CA GLN A 161 27.77 35.84 -7.23
C GLN A 161 27.51 34.52 -6.48
N LEU A 162 27.72 34.49 -5.15
CA LEU A 162 27.35 33.32 -4.33
C LEU A 162 25.84 33.06 -4.29
N GLU A 163 25.04 34.13 -4.19
CA GLU A 163 23.58 33.97 -4.24
C GLU A 163 23.11 33.42 -5.59
N LEU A 164 23.66 33.93 -6.71
CA LEU A 164 23.36 33.40 -8.04
C LEU A 164 23.74 31.92 -8.15
N LEU A 165 24.90 31.52 -7.65
CA LEU A 165 25.35 30.12 -7.64
C LEU A 165 24.41 29.24 -6.82
N ASN A 166 23.98 29.71 -5.63
CA ASN A 166 23.03 29.00 -4.77
C ASN A 166 21.68 28.83 -5.47
N ALA A 167 21.12 29.89 -6.05
CA ALA A 167 19.85 29.83 -6.79
C ALA A 167 19.93 28.87 -7.99
N GLN A 168 21.02 28.91 -8.76
CA GLN A 168 21.27 27.98 -9.87
C GLN A 168 21.34 26.53 -9.39
N ASN A 169 22.02 26.28 -8.26
CA ASN A 169 22.14 24.93 -7.71
C ASN A 169 20.81 24.39 -7.23
N GLN A 170 20.03 25.19 -6.49
CA GLN A 170 18.71 24.79 -6.00
C GLN A 170 17.74 24.52 -7.16
N SER A 171 17.74 25.36 -8.19
CA SER A 171 16.91 25.14 -9.39
C SER A 171 17.28 23.82 -10.11
N ARG A 172 18.57 23.51 -10.24
CA ARG A 172 19.04 22.24 -10.82
C ARG A 172 18.62 21.03 -10.01
N LEU A 173 18.75 21.09 -8.69
CA LEU A 173 18.35 20.01 -7.78
C LEU A 173 16.82 19.77 -7.83
N ASN A 174 16.03 20.84 -7.79
CA ASN A 174 14.57 20.74 -7.90
C ASN A 174 14.16 20.13 -9.26
N LYS A 175 14.79 20.55 -10.35
CA LYS A 175 14.52 19.97 -11.67
C LYS A 175 14.82 18.47 -11.72
N ALA A 176 15.92 18.04 -11.12
CA ALA A 176 16.28 16.63 -11.03
C ALA A 176 15.26 15.83 -10.18
N ALA A 177 14.84 16.39 -9.04
CA ALA A 177 13.83 15.79 -8.18
C ALA A 177 12.47 15.66 -8.88
N LEU A 178 12.04 16.70 -9.60
CA LEU A 178 10.80 16.68 -10.38
C LEU A 178 10.84 15.59 -11.47
N THR A 179 11.94 15.50 -12.21
CA THR A 179 12.13 14.45 -13.22
C THR A 179 12.07 13.05 -12.58
N ALA A 180 12.72 12.86 -11.44
CA ALA A 180 12.70 11.58 -10.73
C ALA A 180 11.28 11.20 -10.24
N ALA A 181 10.51 12.16 -9.72
CA ALA A 181 9.13 11.92 -9.29
C ALA A 181 8.20 11.60 -10.48
N GLU A 182 8.37 12.27 -11.62
CA GLU A 182 7.63 11.98 -12.86
C GLU A 182 7.97 10.59 -13.42
N GLU A 183 9.24 10.17 -13.37
CA GLU A 183 9.65 8.80 -13.73
C GLU A 183 9.11 7.75 -12.76
N GLN A 184 9.06 8.05 -11.47
CA GLN A 184 8.42 7.18 -10.49
C GLN A 184 6.93 6.99 -10.79
N LEU A 185 6.23 8.08 -11.12
CA LEU A 185 4.81 8.01 -11.50
C LEU A 185 4.61 7.18 -12.79
N ARG A 186 5.48 7.34 -13.77
CA ARG A 186 5.49 6.51 -14.99
C ARG A 186 5.73 5.03 -14.67
N ASN A 187 6.66 4.72 -13.78
CA ASN A 187 6.92 3.34 -13.35
C ASN A 187 5.69 2.74 -12.65
N LEU A 188 5.05 3.50 -11.75
CA LEU A 188 3.80 3.08 -11.11
C LEU A 188 2.69 2.82 -12.14
N ASN A 189 2.66 3.54 -13.26
CA ASN A 189 1.74 3.32 -14.40
C ASN A 189 2.19 2.18 -15.34
N GLY A 190 3.04 1.28 -14.86
CA GLY A 190 3.51 0.12 -15.61
C GLY A 190 4.44 0.47 -16.78
N GLY A 191 5.14 1.61 -16.70
CA GLY A 191 6.03 2.14 -17.73
C GLY A 191 5.31 2.91 -18.83
N ASN A 192 3.98 2.95 -18.85
CA ASN A 192 3.21 3.72 -19.83
C ASN A 192 3.30 5.22 -19.53
N PRO A 193 3.34 6.08 -20.58
CA PRO A 193 3.25 7.52 -20.38
C PRO A 193 1.99 7.90 -19.59
N ILE A 194 2.16 8.86 -18.69
CA ILE A 194 1.05 9.43 -17.92
C ILE A 194 1.23 10.93 -17.89
N THR A 195 0.18 11.67 -18.24
CA THR A 195 0.17 13.12 -18.19
C THR A 195 -0.44 13.54 -16.86
N PHE A 196 0.33 14.26 -16.06
CA PHE A 196 -0.13 14.85 -14.81
C PHE A 196 0.42 16.28 -14.72
N ASP A 197 -0.44 17.28 -14.99
CA ASP A 197 -0.04 18.68 -15.13
C ASP A 197 -0.49 19.55 -13.96
N ALA A 198 -1.06 18.95 -12.91
CA ALA A 198 -1.56 19.68 -11.75
C ALA A 198 -0.45 20.50 -11.08
N THR A 199 -0.76 21.76 -10.77
CA THR A 199 0.08 22.71 -10.04
C THR A 199 -0.52 23.08 -8.68
N ASN A 200 -1.77 22.67 -8.43
CA ASN A 200 -2.46 22.89 -7.17
C ASN A 200 -2.95 21.59 -6.58
N TYR A 201 -2.97 21.52 -5.26
CA TYR A 201 -3.55 20.38 -4.56
C TYR A 201 -5.06 20.33 -4.78
N PRO A 202 -5.67 19.12 -4.78
CA PRO A 202 -7.11 19.00 -4.95
C PRO A 202 -7.86 19.71 -3.83
N ALA A 203 -8.91 20.44 -4.21
CA ALA A 203 -9.84 21.02 -3.27
C ALA A 203 -10.81 19.93 -2.76
N GLY A 204 -11.22 20.00 -1.49
CA GLY A 204 -12.34 19.21 -0.98
C GLY A 204 -12.04 18.07 -0.01
N GLU A 205 -10.78 17.75 0.27
CA GLU A 205 -10.45 16.90 1.43
C GLU A 205 -10.24 17.79 2.66
N GLU A 206 -11.33 18.11 3.36
CA GLU A 206 -11.27 18.81 4.64
C GLU A 206 -11.15 17.82 5.79
N LEU A 207 -10.47 18.25 6.86
CA LEU A 207 -10.33 17.44 8.07
C LEU A 207 -11.68 17.38 8.80
N ILE A 208 -12.32 16.20 8.80
CA ILE A 208 -13.56 15.95 9.54
C ILE A 208 -13.24 15.64 11.01
N ASN A 209 -14.26 15.62 11.87
CA ASN A 209 -14.10 15.26 13.28
C ASN A 209 -13.41 13.89 13.44
N PHE A 210 -12.49 13.79 14.42
CA PHE A 210 -11.67 12.60 14.65
C PHE A 210 -12.48 11.33 14.87
N ASP A 211 -13.55 11.39 15.68
CA ASP A 211 -14.35 10.20 15.98
C ASP A 211 -15.03 9.65 14.72
N GLN A 212 -15.50 10.53 13.84
CA GLN A 212 -16.10 10.15 12.56
C GLN A 212 -15.04 9.56 11.62
N LEU A 213 -13.85 10.16 11.56
CA LEU A 213 -12.73 9.66 10.76
C LEU A 213 -12.31 8.28 11.24
N GLN A 214 -12.09 8.13 12.55
CA GLN A 214 -11.68 6.86 13.15
C GLN A 214 -12.71 5.76 12.88
N ALA A 215 -14.00 6.05 13.08
CA ALA A 215 -15.06 5.07 12.82
C ALA A 215 -15.08 4.62 11.35
N ALA A 216 -15.03 5.57 10.41
CA ALA A 216 -15.01 5.27 8.98
C ALA A 216 -13.76 4.48 8.56
N PHE A 217 -12.60 4.84 9.11
CA PHE A 217 -11.35 4.13 8.84
C PHE A 217 -11.40 2.69 9.37
N MET A 218 -11.79 2.51 10.63
CA MET A 218 -11.88 1.19 11.27
C MET A 218 -12.85 0.24 10.56
N GLU A 219 -13.92 0.77 9.98
CA GLU A 219 -14.91 -0.01 9.23
C GLU A 219 -14.40 -0.38 7.83
N ALA A 220 -13.73 0.54 7.14
CA ALA A 220 -13.40 0.39 5.73
C ALA A 220 -12.04 -0.27 5.48
N ASP A 221 -11.06 -0.11 6.40
CA ASP A 221 -9.67 -0.51 6.19
C ASP A 221 -9.49 -2.01 5.88
N PRO A 222 -8.94 -2.36 4.70
CA PRO A 222 -8.79 -3.76 4.30
C PRO A 222 -7.73 -4.50 5.10
N ASN A 223 -6.73 -3.81 5.66
CA ASN A 223 -5.71 -4.43 6.50
C ASN A 223 -6.32 -4.91 7.83
N LEU A 224 -7.16 -4.08 8.46
CA LEU A 224 -7.89 -4.47 9.67
C LEU A 224 -8.87 -5.62 9.41
N LYS A 225 -9.54 -5.62 8.23
CA LYS A 225 -10.39 -6.74 7.81
C LYS A 225 -9.59 -8.02 7.62
N SER A 226 -8.37 -7.95 7.07
CA SER A 226 -7.48 -9.09 6.95
C SER A 226 -7.12 -9.67 8.32
N LEU A 227 -6.69 -8.84 9.26
CA LEU A 227 -6.33 -9.26 10.63
C LEU A 227 -7.54 -9.88 11.37
N THR A 228 -8.73 -9.34 11.16
CA THR A 228 -9.97 -9.93 11.70
C THR A 228 -10.23 -11.30 11.06
N GLY A 229 -10.01 -11.43 9.76
CA GLY A 229 -10.09 -12.70 9.06
C GLY A 229 -9.09 -13.73 9.57
N ASP A 230 -7.85 -13.32 9.87
CA ASP A 230 -6.83 -14.21 10.45
C ASP A 230 -7.23 -14.73 11.83
N GLN A 231 -7.85 -13.89 12.68
CA GLN A 231 -8.43 -14.32 13.95
C GLN A 231 -9.56 -15.33 13.74
N GLU A 232 -10.46 -15.10 12.79
CA GLU A 232 -11.55 -16.03 12.48
C GLU A 232 -11.03 -17.36 11.94
N ILE A 233 -9.99 -17.32 11.08
CA ILE A 233 -9.28 -18.51 10.58
C ILE A 233 -8.72 -19.32 11.75
N ALA A 234 -7.98 -18.68 12.66
CA ALA A 234 -7.38 -19.34 13.81
C ALA A 234 -8.46 -20.00 14.72
N ASN A 235 -9.57 -19.30 14.98
CA ASN A 235 -10.70 -19.86 15.71
C ASN A 235 -11.35 -21.04 14.98
N ARG A 236 -11.40 -21.01 13.63
CA ARG A 236 -11.93 -22.13 12.84
C ARG A 236 -10.97 -23.32 12.84
N GLU A 237 -9.65 -23.08 12.85
CA GLU A 237 -8.64 -24.12 12.96
C GLU A 237 -8.72 -24.89 14.29
N VAL A 238 -9.11 -24.23 15.40
CA VAL A 238 -9.44 -24.93 16.66
C VAL A 238 -10.60 -25.93 16.46
N LYS A 239 -11.67 -25.51 15.76
CA LYS A 239 -12.85 -26.37 15.49
C LYS A 239 -12.48 -27.53 14.55
N LEU A 240 -11.65 -27.25 13.53
CA LEU A 240 -11.15 -28.29 12.64
C LEU A 240 -10.27 -29.29 13.41
N SER A 241 -9.31 -28.81 14.20
CA SER A 241 -8.41 -29.68 14.99
C SER A 241 -9.18 -30.58 15.95
N ARG A 242 -10.28 -30.09 16.54
CA ARG A 242 -11.19 -30.92 17.35
C ARG A 242 -11.91 -31.98 16.52
N SER A 243 -12.38 -31.64 15.31
CA SER A 243 -13.07 -32.60 14.43
C SER A 243 -12.15 -33.70 13.91
N LEU A 244 -10.85 -33.41 13.77
CA LEU A 244 -9.82 -34.39 13.38
C LEU A 244 -9.50 -35.41 14.47
N THR A 245 -9.93 -35.21 15.74
CA THR A 245 -9.83 -36.20 16.80
C THR A 245 -10.98 -37.20 16.80
N LEU A 246 -11.98 -37.01 15.93
CA LEU A 246 -13.10 -37.92 15.81
C LEU A 246 -12.71 -39.13 14.93
N PRO A 247 -13.43 -40.26 15.07
CA PRO A 247 -13.16 -41.47 14.29
C PRO A 247 -13.25 -41.22 12.77
N LYS A 248 -12.39 -41.89 12.01
CA LYS A 248 -12.47 -41.98 10.55
C LYS A 248 -13.11 -43.29 10.15
N PHE A 249 -13.78 -43.32 9.03
CA PHE A 249 -14.48 -44.49 8.52
C PHE A 249 -13.85 -44.93 7.20
N ASP A 250 -13.69 -46.23 7.04
CA ASP A 250 -13.30 -46.84 5.79
C ASP A 250 -14.47 -47.69 5.28
N VAL A 251 -14.87 -47.48 4.02
CA VAL A 251 -15.86 -48.33 3.35
C VAL A 251 -15.22 -48.88 2.08
N GLY A 252 -15.49 -50.16 1.82
CA GLY A 252 -14.85 -50.77 0.66
C GLY A 252 -15.55 -52.03 0.19
N TYR A 253 -15.05 -52.52 -0.95
CA TYR A 253 -15.39 -53.80 -1.52
C TYR A 253 -14.15 -54.65 -1.63
N LYS A 254 -14.25 -55.93 -1.25
CA LYS A 254 -13.18 -56.88 -1.31
C LYS A 254 -13.60 -58.12 -2.10
N ARG A 255 -12.80 -58.52 -3.05
CA ARG A 255 -12.93 -59.80 -3.77
C ARG A 255 -11.68 -60.64 -3.55
N ASN A 256 -11.92 -61.85 -3.06
CA ASN A 256 -10.88 -62.84 -2.89
C ASN A 256 -11.13 -64.03 -3.84
N ALA A 257 -10.15 -64.53 -4.55
CA ALA A 257 -10.27 -65.72 -5.37
C ALA A 257 -9.03 -66.56 -5.26
N ALA A 258 -9.25 -67.85 -5.09
CA ALA A 258 -8.17 -68.87 -5.01
C ALA A 258 -8.05 -69.67 -6.30
N SER A 259 -6.94 -70.39 -6.47
CA SER A 259 -6.65 -71.19 -7.63
C SER A 259 -7.64 -72.38 -7.86
N ASP A 260 -8.43 -72.76 -6.86
CA ASP A 260 -9.48 -73.73 -6.93
C ASP A 260 -10.81 -73.17 -7.51
N HIS A 261 -10.80 -71.99 -8.09
CA HIS A 261 -11.93 -71.27 -8.66
C HIS A 261 -13.02 -70.80 -7.67
N VAL A 262 -12.76 -70.95 -6.35
CA VAL A 262 -13.65 -70.40 -5.33
C VAL A 262 -13.40 -68.90 -5.17
N ALA A 263 -14.40 -68.07 -5.53
CA ALA A 263 -14.35 -66.63 -5.36
C ALA A 263 -15.33 -66.16 -4.33
N SER A 264 -14.89 -65.34 -3.37
CA SER A 264 -15.75 -64.67 -2.39
C SER A 264 -15.70 -63.16 -2.58
N ASN A 265 -16.88 -62.53 -2.40
CA ASN A 265 -17.05 -61.10 -2.46
C ASN A 265 -17.62 -60.58 -1.16
N GLY A 266 -17.18 -59.41 -0.74
CA GLY A 266 -17.65 -58.81 0.52
C GLY A 266 -17.55 -57.29 0.58
N PHE A 267 -18.35 -56.69 1.44
CA PHE A 267 -18.16 -55.29 1.81
C PHE A 267 -17.29 -55.21 3.05
N MET A 268 -16.48 -54.13 3.08
CA MET A 268 -15.62 -53.83 4.22
C MET A 268 -16.06 -52.53 4.85
N VAL A 269 -16.20 -52.51 6.17
CA VAL A 269 -16.40 -51.30 6.97
C VAL A 269 -15.32 -51.32 8.04
N GLY A 270 -14.53 -50.26 8.11
CA GLY A 270 -13.49 -50.07 9.11
C GLY A 270 -13.71 -48.74 9.87
N VAL A 271 -13.24 -48.71 11.09
CA VAL A 271 -13.23 -47.50 11.95
C VAL A 271 -11.82 -47.31 12.49
N SER A 272 -11.23 -46.12 12.19
CA SER A 272 -9.92 -45.74 12.75
C SER A 272 -10.14 -44.69 13.83
N ILE A 273 -9.65 -44.92 15.04
CA ILE A 273 -9.73 -43.99 16.16
C ILE A 273 -8.36 -43.34 16.36
N PRO A 274 -8.21 -42.01 16.12
CA PRO A 274 -6.91 -41.33 16.18
C PRO A 274 -6.49 -41.03 17.63
N LEU A 275 -5.95 -42.03 18.35
CA LEU A 275 -5.52 -41.89 19.74
C LEU A 275 -4.21 -41.10 19.90
N PHE A 276 -3.30 -41.18 18.95
CA PHE A 276 -1.93 -40.64 19.05
C PHE A 276 -1.63 -39.58 18.01
N GLU A 277 -2.18 -39.69 16.81
CA GLU A 277 -1.91 -38.86 15.62
C GLU A 277 -2.16 -37.36 15.88
N ASN A 278 -3.18 -37.02 16.67
CA ASN A 278 -3.61 -35.63 16.92
C ASN A 278 -3.19 -35.09 18.29
N LYS A 279 -2.19 -35.71 18.95
CA LYS A 279 -1.69 -35.25 20.25
C LYS A 279 -1.18 -33.81 20.13
N ASN A 280 -1.65 -32.94 21.04
CA ASN A 280 -1.33 -31.51 21.10
C ASN A 280 -1.86 -30.62 19.95
N THR A 281 -2.46 -31.16 18.87
CA THR A 281 -2.96 -30.35 17.75
C THR A 281 -3.99 -29.31 18.17
N VAL A 282 -4.94 -29.70 19.05
CA VAL A 282 -5.95 -28.80 19.62
C VAL A 282 -5.33 -27.74 20.53
N LYS A 283 -4.32 -28.10 21.34
CA LYS A 283 -3.62 -27.16 22.21
C LYS A 283 -2.86 -26.12 21.38
N LYS A 284 -2.15 -26.55 20.35
CA LYS A 284 -1.47 -25.68 19.40
C LYS A 284 -2.45 -24.71 18.73
N ALA A 285 -3.57 -25.22 18.20
CA ALA A 285 -4.58 -24.40 17.55
C ALA A 285 -5.19 -23.35 18.49
N LYS A 286 -5.44 -23.69 19.78
CA LYS A 286 -5.91 -22.75 20.78
C LYS A 286 -4.88 -21.64 21.04
N ALA A 287 -3.61 -21.97 21.25
CA ALA A 287 -2.55 -20.99 21.46
C ALA A 287 -2.41 -20.05 20.24
N GLN A 288 -2.56 -20.58 19.03
CA GLN A 288 -2.58 -19.76 17.81
C GLN A 288 -3.79 -18.82 17.74
N ALA A 289 -4.97 -19.25 18.20
CA ALA A 289 -6.16 -18.41 18.26
C ALA A 289 -6.03 -17.30 19.33
N GLU A 290 -5.44 -17.61 20.48
CA GLU A 290 -5.11 -16.62 21.52
C GLU A 290 -4.11 -15.59 21.01
N PHE A 291 -3.06 -16.03 20.32
CA PHE A 291 -2.10 -15.15 19.65
C PHE A 291 -2.77 -14.24 18.61
N ALA A 292 -3.59 -14.81 17.73
CA ALA A 292 -4.28 -14.02 16.69
C ALA A 292 -5.22 -12.97 17.30
N THR A 293 -5.88 -13.30 18.43
CA THR A 293 -6.73 -12.35 19.17
C THR A 293 -5.91 -11.21 19.76
N ALA A 294 -4.84 -11.52 20.47
CA ALA A 294 -3.96 -10.53 21.07
C ALA A 294 -3.29 -9.63 19.99
N SER A 295 -2.88 -10.23 18.88
CA SER A 295 -2.32 -9.49 17.74
C SER A 295 -3.33 -8.53 17.09
N LEU A 296 -4.59 -8.92 16.96
CA LEU A 296 -5.65 -8.04 16.46
C LEU A 296 -5.89 -6.85 17.41
N GLU A 297 -5.92 -7.09 18.71
CA GLU A 297 -6.09 -6.04 19.73
C GLU A 297 -4.92 -5.05 19.72
N ASP A 298 -3.68 -5.55 19.64
CA ASP A 298 -2.48 -4.72 19.53
C ASP A 298 -2.52 -3.86 18.26
N ASN A 299 -2.82 -4.47 17.11
CA ASN A 299 -2.90 -3.73 15.84
C ASN A 299 -4.02 -2.66 15.85
N ARG A 300 -5.16 -2.93 16.49
CA ARG A 300 -6.23 -1.93 16.66
C ARG A 300 -5.77 -0.75 17.52
N LEU A 301 -5.06 -1.02 18.61
CA LEU A 301 -4.52 0.02 19.47
C LEU A 301 -3.49 0.88 18.71
N ASN A 302 -2.55 0.24 18.02
CA ASN A 302 -1.51 0.91 17.24
C ASN A 302 -2.12 1.76 16.12
N LEU A 303 -3.12 1.24 15.41
CA LEU A 303 -3.84 1.98 14.38
C LEU A 303 -4.54 3.21 14.95
N LYS A 304 -5.27 3.07 16.06
CA LYS A 304 -5.92 4.19 16.74
C LYS A 304 -4.91 5.26 17.15
N THR A 305 -3.79 4.86 17.74
CA THR A 305 -2.73 5.77 18.17
C THR A 305 -2.11 6.51 16.98
N ASN A 306 -1.81 5.79 15.89
CA ASN A 306 -1.28 6.40 14.67
C ASN A 306 -2.26 7.39 14.03
N LEU A 307 -3.55 7.02 13.93
CA LEU A 307 -4.58 7.93 13.43
C LEU A 307 -4.69 9.20 14.28
N GLN A 308 -4.61 9.07 15.61
CA GLN A 308 -4.64 10.21 16.52
C GLN A 308 -3.44 11.13 16.31
N GLN A 309 -2.24 10.57 16.14
CA GLN A 309 -1.01 11.35 15.88
C GLN A 309 -1.11 12.09 14.54
N LEU A 310 -1.50 11.39 13.47
CA LEU A 310 -1.68 11.99 12.15
C LEU A 310 -2.75 13.09 12.17
N TYR A 311 -3.83 12.89 12.89
CA TYR A 311 -4.89 13.85 13.01
C TYR A 311 -4.41 15.13 13.71
N GLN A 312 -3.71 15.02 14.85
CA GLN A 312 -3.13 16.15 15.57
C GLN A 312 -2.11 16.91 14.72
N GLN A 313 -1.29 16.20 13.95
CA GLN A 313 -0.36 16.82 13.01
C GLN A 313 -1.11 17.57 11.90
N ALA A 314 -2.19 16.99 11.34
CA ALA A 314 -3.00 17.66 10.33
C ALA A 314 -3.66 18.94 10.87
N GLU A 315 -4.18 18.94 12.09
CA GLU A 315 -4.73 20.14 12.75
C GLU A 315 -3.66 21.25 12.90
N ALA A 316 -2.48 20.91 13.39
CA ALA A 316 -1.38 21.85 13.54
C ALA A 316 -0.93 22.45 12.19
N LEU A 317 -0.79 21.59 11.16
CA LEU A 317 -0.42 22.03 9.82
C LEU A 317 -1.50 22.87 9.15
N GLN A 318 -2.77 22.59 9.41
CA GLN A 318 -3.90 23.38 8.90
C GLN A 318 -3.84 24.82 9.42
N ILE A 319 -3.56 24.99 10.73
CA ILE A 319 -3.39 26.29 11.35
C ILE A 319 -2.17 27.01 10.75
N SER A 320 -1.01 26.34 10.75
CA SER A 320 0.23 26.91 10.21
C SER A 320 0.08 27.34 8.75
N ARG A 321 -0.59 26.53 7.92
CA ARG A 321 -0.86 26.85 6.52
C ARG A 321 -1.71 28.12 6.39
N ALA A 322 -2.75 28.27 7.22
CA ALA A 322 -3.61 29.45 7.21
C ALA A 322 -2.85 30.71 7.64
N ASP A 323 -1.99 30.60 8.66
CA ASP A 323 -1.17 31.70 9.14
C ASP A 323 -0.16 32.17 8.08
N TYR A 324 0.57 31.23 7.46
CA TYR A 324 1.48 31.57 6.36
C TYR A 324 0.75 32.21 5.18
N ALA A 325 -0.35 31.62 4.72
CA ALA A 325 -1.13 32.15 3.60
C ALA A 325 -1.56 33.60 3.86
N LYS A 326 -2.10 33.88 5.03
CA LYS A 326 -2.54 35.23 5.43
C LYS A 326 -1.42 36.26 5.40
N VAL A 327 -0.20 35.88 5.83
CA VAL A 327 0.95 36.80 5.85
C VAL A 327 1.52 36.98 4.46
N LEU A 328 1.71 35.89 3.71
CA LEU A 328 2.38 35.92 2.40
C LEU A 328 1.53 36.60 1.32
N GLU A 329 0.19 36.44 1.34
CA GLU A 329 -0.70 37.10 0.39
C GLU A 329 -0.71 38.64 0.53
N GLN A 330 -0.41 39.17 1.71
CA GLN A 330 -0.44 40.62 1.99
C GLN A 330 0.88 41.33 1.64
N GLN A 331 1.94 40.60 1.28
CA GLN A 331 3.29 41.15 1.21
C GLN A 331 3.82 41.19 -0.26
N ARG A 332 4.00 42.41 -0.77
CA ARG A 332 4.78 42.71 -1.99
C ARG A 332 6.24 43.00 -1.64
N ASN A 333 6.83 42.24 -0.75
CA ASN A 333 8.11 42.59 -0.13
C ASN A 333 9.29 42.61 -1.13
N ILE A 334 9.35 41.72 -2.09
CA ILE A 334 10.46 41.67 -3.07
C ILE A 334 10.49 42.95 -3.93
N GLU A 335 9.32 43.42 -4.38
CA GLU A 335 9.24 44.66 -5.16
C GLU A 335 9.67 45.89 -4.34
N LEU A 336 9.24 45.95 -3.08
CA LEU A 336 9.61 47.01 -2.14
C LEU A 336 11.11 46.99 -1.82
N LEU A 337 11.68 45.79 -1.57
CA LEU A 337 13.12 45.63 -1.34
C LEU A 337 13.95 46.06 -2.54
N ASN A 338 13.53 45.68 -3.75
CA ASN A 338 14.19 46.13 -4.98
C ASN A 338 14.17 47.65 -5.14
N LYS A 339 13.04 48.31 -4.81
CA LYS A 339 12.92 49.77 -4.84
C LYS A 339 13.82 50.43 -3.80
N ALA A 340 13.85 49.92 -2.57
CA ALA A 340 14.67 50.46 -1.49
C ALA A 340 16.17 50.33 -1.77
N LEU A 341 16.62 49.19 -2.31
CA LEU A 341 18.00 48.98 -2.73
C LEU A 341 18.42 49.91 -3.85
N ASN A 342 17.57 50.07 -4.87
CA ASN A 342 17.86 50.97 -6.01
C ASN A 342 17.86 52.44 -5.60
N ALA A 343 17.10 52.84 -4.56
CA ALA A 343 17.09 54.17 -4.01
C ALA A 343 18.25 54.41 -3.02
N GLY A 344 19.10 53.41 -2.75
CA GLY A 344 20.22 53.50 -1.79
C GLY A 344 19.77 53.53 -0.33
N GLN A 345 18.51 53.18 -0.04
CA GLN A 345 17.94 53.15 1.32
C GLN A 345 18.26 51.85 2.09
N LEU A 346 18.72 50.82 1.39
CA LEU A 346 19.12 49.55 1.96
C LEU A 346 20.55 49.19 1.51
N SER A 347 21.34 48.65 2.41
CA SER A 347 22.62 48.03 2.03
C SER A 347 22.39 46.73 1.28
N VAL A 348 23.36 46.30 0.45
CA VAL A 348 23.31 44.97 -0.24
C VAL A 348 23.18 43.83 0.78
N ILE A 349 23.84 43.96 1.93
CA ILE A 349 23.79 42.93 2.98
C ILE A 349 22.41 42.82 3.58
N ASP A 350 21.78 43.94 3.94
CA ASP A 350 20.44 43.98 4.50
C ASP A 350 19.42 43.47 3.47
N TYR A 351 19.57 43.89 2.21
CA TYR A 351 18.73 43.41 1.11
C TYR A 351 18.71 41.87 1.02
N PHE A 352 19.90 41.21 1.00
CA PHE A 352 19.96 39.76 0.90
C PHE A 352 19.51 39.06 2.19
N THR A 353 19.64 39.68 3.34
CA THR A 353 19.12 39.16 4.62
C THR A 353 17.60 39.11 4.62
N GLU A 354 16.96 40.23 4.22
CA GLU A 354 15.51 40.30 4.11
C GLU A 354 14.96 39.39 2.99
N LEU A 355 15.62 39.37 1.84
CA LEU A 355 15.25 38.54 0.72
C LEU A 355 15.32 37.04 1.07
N SER A 356 16.36 36.60 1.79
CA SER A 356 16.46 35.22 2.29
C SER A 356 15.29 34.87 3.22
N THR A 357 14.97 35.77 4.14
CA THR A 357 13.82 35.58 5.06
C THR A 357 12.50 35.38 4.30
N ILE A 358 12.29 36.13 3.23
CA ILE A 358 11.09 36.01 2.38
C ILE A 358 11.08 34.64 1.67
N TYR A 359 12.17 34.27 1.00
CA TYR A 359 12.24 32.99 0.29
C TYR A 359 12.15 31.78 1.23
N ASP A 360 12.77 31.83 2.41
CA ASP A 360 12.72 30.80 3.43
C ASP A 360 11.29 30.66 4.00
N SER A 361 10.56 31.78 4.15
CA SER A 361 9.16 31.76 4.57
C SER A 361 8.24 31.14 3.50
N HIS A 362 8.44 31.49 2.23
CA HIS A 362 7.70 30.86 1.12
C HIS A 362 8.00 29.36 1.03
N GLN A 363 9.28 28.96 1.18
CA GLN A 363 9.67 27.55 1.19
C GLN A 363 9.00 26.82 2.36
N SER A 364 9.01 27.39 3.56
CA SER A 364 8.34 26.81 4.73
C SER A 364 6.83 26.65 4.52
N TYR A 365 6.19 27.60 3.85
CA TYR A 365 4.77 27.48 3.48
C TYR A 365 4.53 26.29 2.53
N LEU A 366 5.36 26.13 1.50
CA LEU A 366 5.25 25.00 0.56
C LEU A 366 5.46 23.66 1.26
N ASP A 367 6.39 23.60 2.22
CA ASP A 367 6.68 22.39 2.99
C ASP A 367 5.49 22.03 3.89
N VAL A 368 4.91 23.00 4.60
CA VAL A 368 3.70 22.83 5.43
C VAL A 368 2.50 22.37 4.57
N GLU A 369 2.32 22.99 3.40
CA GLU A 369 1.22 22.64 2.49
C GLU A 369 1.36 21.21 1.97
N LYS A 370 2.58 20.80 1.55
CA LYS A 370 2.88 19.42 1.12
C LYS A 370 2.59 18.42 2.22
N GLU A 371 3.13 18.66 3.41
CA GLU A 371 2.99 17.75 4.55
C GLU A 371 1.53 17.59 4.97
N TYR A 372 0.76 18.69 4.99
CA TYR A 372 -0.68 18.65 5.25
C TYR A 372 -1.42 17.73 4.28
N HIS A 373 -1.19 17.87 2.98
CA HIS A 373 -1.84 17.03 1.97
C HIS A 373 -1.34 15.58 2.00
N SER A 374 -0.08 15.33 2.36
CA SER A 374 0.47 13.99 2.56
C SER A 374 -0.17 13.27 3.73
N ILE A 375 -0.41 13.97 4.84
CA ILE A 375 -1.10 13.42 6.01
C ILE A 375 -2.59 13.20 5.71
N LEU A 376 -3.26 14.11 5.02
CA LEU A 376 -4.64 13.89 4.57
C LEU A 376 -4.75 12.65 3.68
N ALA A 377 -3.81 12.43 2.78
CA ALA A 377 -3.80 11.23 1.95
C ALA A 377 -3.70 9.95 2.79
N GLN A 378 -2.94 9.96 3.89
CA GLN A 378 -2.84 8.83 4.83
C GLN A 378 -4.12 8.67 5.67
N LEU A 379 -4.69 9.76 6.19
CA LEU A 379 -5.93 9.72 6.97
C LEU A 379 -7.13 9.22 6.16
N TYR A 380 -7.15 9.51 4.87
CA TYR A 380 -8.23 9.12 3.96
C TYR A 380 -7.88 7.95 3.04
N GLN A 381 -6.78 7.22 3.31
CA GLN A 381 -6.36 6.08 2.48
C GLN A 381 -7.42 4.97 2.38
N TYR A 382 -8.30 4.85 3.38
CA TYR A 382 -9.39 3.88 3.39
C TYR A 382 -10.43 4.09 2.27
N LYS A 383 -10.37 5.23 1.56
CA LYS A 383 -11.21 5.55 0.39
C LYS A 383 -10.59 5.10 -0.94
N LEU A 384 -9.32 4.69 -0.94
CA LEU A 384 -8.56 4.30 -2.13
C LEU A 384 -8.91 2.85 -2.65
#